data_14d8f6e10603c42adc63761edf2a32c5
#
_entry.id   14d8f6e10603c42adc63761edf2a32c5
#
_cell.length_a   1.000
_cell.length_b   1.000
_cell.length_c   1.000
_cell.angle_alpha   90.00
_cell.angle_beta   90.00
_cell.angle_gamma   90.00
#
_symmetry.space_group_name_H-M   'P 1'
#
loop_
_entity.id
_entity.type
_entity.pdbx_description
1 polymer ?
#
loop_
_entity_poly.entity_id
_entity_poly.type
_entity_poly.pdbx_seq_one_letter_code
_entity_poly.pdbx_strand_id
1 'polypeptide(L)'
;MYDKMEQTKLGITLFHEALKSVSVVHQVVGFWEDTNEATETKQPNHFKTVIDFGSSLQKKRGPEILQLEPEEDNRDGYAIRHMTKQLLNRSENQKFMLVFSDGEPAATGYEQNGIIDTHEAVLEARKRGIEVINIFLANGEIDEGQQKTIQNIYGKFSIVVPDIEKLPEVLFPILKKLLQKSIHS
;
A
#
# COMPACT_ATOMS: atom_id res chain seq x y z
N MET A 1 8.51 -4.43 10.19
CA MET A 1 7.23 -3.68 10.35
C MET A 1 6.85 -3.44 11.82
N TYR A 2 7.13 -4.37 12.78
CA TYR A 2 6.70 -4.24 14.18
C TYR A 2 7.01 -2.87 14.80
N ASP A 3 8.27 -2.44 14.76
CA ASP A 3 8.72 -1.19 15.38
C ASP A 3 8.13 0.08 14.74
N LYS A 4 7.61 -0.05 13.52
CA LYS A 4 7.06 1.05 12.72
C LYS A 4 5.54 1.06 12.69
N MET A 5 4.90 -0.04 13.14
CA MET A 5 3.46 -0.24 12.94
C MET A 5 2.62 0.87 13.61
N GLU A 6 2.95 1.25 14.83
CA GLU A 6 2.19 2.28 15.54
C GLU A 6 2.23 3.64 14.82
N GLN A 7 3.40 4.06 14.35
CA GLN A 7 3.55 5.30 13.59
C GLN A 7 2.89 5.18 12.20
N THR A 8 2.96 4.01 11.58
CA THR A 8 2.29 3.73 10.31
C THR A 8 0.77 3.83 10.47
N LYS A 9 0.21 3.21 11.50
CA LYS A 9 -1.22 3.30 11.84
C LYS A 9 -1.64 4.76 12.02
N LEU A 10 -0.85 5.53 12.78
CA LEU A 10 -1.13 6.96 13.01
C LEU A 10 -1.10 7.75 11.70
N GLY A 11 -0.07 7.57 10.87
CA GLY A 11 0.06 8.24 9.58
C GLY A 11 -1.10 7.90 8.63
N ILE A 12 -1.49 6.61 8.54
CA ILE A 12 -2.62 6.16 7.73
C ILE A 12 -3.94 6.72 8.28
N THR A 13 -4.11 6.80 9.60
CA THR A 13 -5.30 7.39 10.23
C THR A 13 -5.43 8.87 9.88
N LEU A 14 -4.35 9.63 9.98
CA LEU A 14 -4.34 11.05 9.58
C LEU A 14 -4.67 11.22 8.10
N PHE A 15 -4.12 10.37 7.25
CA PHE A 15 -4.40 10.39 5.81
C PHE A 15 -5.87 10.02 5.51
N HIS A 16 -6.42 9.02 6.19
CA HIS A 16 -7.85 8.68 6.14
C HIS A 16 -8.74 9.86 6.50
N GLU A 17 -8.46 10.55 7.61
CA GLU A 17 -9.24 11.72 8.03
C GLU A 17 -9.14 12.86 6.99
N ALA A 18 -7.96 13.06 6.40
CA ALA A 18 -7.77 14.04 5.34
C ALA A 18 -8.57 13.68 4.07
N LEU A 19 -8.53 12.43 3.62
CA LEU A 19 -9.32 11.96 2.47
C LEU A 19 -10.83 12.10 2.74
N LYS A 20 -11.28 11.75 3.93
CA LYS A 20 -12.67 11.90 4.37
C LYS A 20 -13.12 13.36 4.35
N SER A 21 -12.26 14.27 4.83
CA SER A 21 -12.59 15.73 4.88
C SER A 21 -12.83 16.34 3.49
N VAL A 22 -12.24 15.75 2.45
CA VAL A 22 -12.40 16.19 1.05
C VAL A 22 -13.25 15.22 0.23
N SER A 23 -13.99 14.34 0.90
CA SER A 23 -14.96 13.39 0.31
C SER A 23 -14.35 12.42 -0.73
N VAL A 24 -13.09 12.05 -0.57
CA VAL A 24 -12.44 11.02 -1.41
C VAL A 24 -12.78 9.63 -0.87
N VAL A 25 -13.49 8.85 -1.65
CA VAL A 25 -13.82 7.44 -1.34
C VAL A 25 -12.57 6.58 -1.40
N HIS A 26 -12.32 5.80 -0.36
CA HIS A 26 -11.09 4.99 -0.25
C HIS A 26 -11.31 3.71 0.56
N GLN A 27 -10.33 2.84 0.54
CA GLN A 27 -10.29 1.58 1.29
C GLN A 27 -8.94 1.46 1.98
N VAL A 28 -8.91 0.87 3.18
CA VAL A 28 -7.68 0.53 3.90
C VAL A 28 -7.69 -0.98 4.16
N VAL A 29 -6.63 -1.65 3.69
CA VAL A 29 -6.51 -3.10 3.74
C VAL A 29 -5.11 -3.49 4.21
N GLY A 30 -5.02 -4.36 5.22
CA GLY A 30 -3.81 -5.11 5.54
C GLY A 30 -3.76 -6.41 4.72
N PHE A 31 -2.57 -6.88 4.39
CA PHE A 31 -2.39 -8.14 3.68
C PHE A 31 -1.13 -8.88 4.17
N TRP A 32 -1.18 -10.21 4.14
CA TRP A 32 -0.06 -11.08 4.50
C TRP A 32 -0.22 -12.48 3.88
N GLU A 33 0.84 -13.27 3.88
CA GLU A 33 0.82 -14.70 3.58
C GLU A 33 0.88 -15.51 4.88
N ASP A 34 0.02 -16.51 5.02
CA ASP A 34 0.09 -17.45 6.15
C ASP A 34 1.20 -18.48 5.87
N THR A 35 2.36 -18.26 6.49
CA THR A 35 3.54 -19.12 6.30
C THR A 35 3.36 -20.50 6.94
N ASN A 36 2.50 -20.65 7.97
CA ASN A 36 2.23 -21.93 8.62
C ASN A 36 1.41 -22.87 7.72
N GLU A 37 0.56 -22.30 6.85
CA GLU A 37 -0.24 -23.04 5.88
C GLU A 37 0.37 -23.07 4.48
N ALA A 38 1.48 -22.36 4.24
CA ALA A 38 2.14 -22.30 2.95
C ALA A 38 2.83 -23.64 2.61
N THR A 39 2.64 -24.08 1.37
CA THR A 39 3.30 -25.25 0.77
C THR A 39 3.78 -24.89 -0.64
N GLU A 40 4.54 -25.76 -1.29
CA GLU A 40 4.96 -25.57 -2.69
C GLU A 40 3.79 -25.33 -3.66
N THR A 41 2.62 -25.87 -3.35
CA THR A 41 1.44 -25.83 -4.22
C THR A 41 0.30 -24.97 -3.68
N LYS A 42 0.36 -24.55 -2.40
CA LYS A 42 -0.67 -23.74 -1.73
C LYS A 42 0.00 -22.60 -0.99
N GLN A 43 -0.39 -21.38 -1.31
CA GLN A 43 0.15 -20.15 -0.73
C GLN A 43 -1.01 -19.24 -0.32
N PRO A 44 -1.53 -19.42 0.91
CA PRO A 44 -2.68 -18.67 1.38
C PRO A 44 -2.32 -17.20 1.60
N ASN A 45 -3.02 -16.31 0.92
CA ASN A 45 -2.88 -14.87 1.10
C ASN A 45 -4.14 -14.33 1.77
N HIS A 46 -3.96 -13.59 2.84
CA HIS A 46 -5.01 -13.02 3.65
C HIS A 46 -5.13 -11.52 3.43
N PHE A 47 -6.37 -11.03 3.53
CA PHE A 47 -6.68 -9.61 3.42
C PHE A 47 -7.61 -9.20 4.56
N LYS A 48 -7.20 -8.20 5.33
CA LYS A 48 -8.03 -7.60 6.38
C LYS A 48 -8.46 -6.20 5.95
N THR A 49 -9.70 -6.10 5.47
CA THR A 49 -10.28 -4.80 5.18
C THR A 49 -10.72 -4.13 6.48
N VAL A 50 -10.05 -3.04 6.87
CA VAL A 50 -10.40 -2.26 8.06
C VAL A 50 -11.31 -1.09 7.72
N ILE A 51 -11.17 -0.51 6.53
CA ILE A 51 -12.10 0.49 5.99
C ILE A 51 -12.45 0.07 4.58
N ASP A 52 -13.72 -0.12 4.29
CA ASP A 52 -14.21 -0.40 2.95
C ASP A 52 -14.69 0.88 2.24
N PHE A 53 -14.80 0.83 0.91
CA PHE A 53 -15.25 1.97 0.11
C PHE A 53 -16.63 2.51 0.52
N GLY A 54 -17.55 1.65 0.92
CA GLY A 54 -18.92 2.05 1.30
C GLY A 54 -18.99 2.77 2.63
N SER A 55 -18.01 2.59 3.50
CA SER A 55 -17.97 3.16 4.84
C SER A 55 -16.90 4.24 5.04
N SER A 56 -16.02 4.47 4.05
CA SER A 56 -14.84 5.34 4.18
C SER A 56 -15.15 6.79 4.56
N LEU A 57 -16.30 7.30 4.18
CA LEU A 57 -16.74 8.67 4.49
C LEU A 57 -17.58 8.75 5.77
N GLN A 58 -17.87 7.64 6.43
CA GLN A 58 -18.64 7.61 7.68
C GLN A 58 -17.83 8.19 8.84
N LYS A 59 -18.54 8.73 9.83
CA LYS A 59 -17.91 9.24 11.07
C LYS A 59 -17.34 8.07 11.88
N LYS A 60 -16.22 8.33 12.56
CA LYS A 60 -15.60 7.42 13.55
C LYS A 60 -15.07 6.08 13.01
N ARG A 61 -14.62 6.04 11.75
CA ARG A 61 -13.99 4.83 11.18
C ARG A 61 -12.46 4.79 11.39
N GLY A 62 -11.82 5.93 11.61
CA GLY A 62 -10.37 6.02 11.83
C GLY A 62 -9.81 5.05 12.89
N PRO A 63 -10.46 4.85 14.05
CA PRO A 63 -9.99 3.92 15.08
C PRO A 63 -9.86 2.46 14.61
N GLU A 64 -10.53 2.06 13.54
CA GLU A 64 -10.43 0.70 12.98
C GLU A 64 -9.06 0.42 12.37
N ILE A 65 -8.36 1.46 11.91
CA ILE A 65 -6.98 1.35 11.39
C ILE A 65 -6.03 0.88 12.50
N LEU A 66 -6.30 1.24 13.75
CA LEU A 66 -5.49 0.84 14.90
C LEU A 66 -5.57 -0.68 15.19
N GLN A 67 -6.54 -1.37 14.58
CA GLN A 67 -6.69 -2.83 14.69
C GLN A 67 -5.79 -3.60 13.70
N LEU A 68 -5.04 -2.90 12.85
CA LEU A 68 -4.02 -3.54 12.03
C LEU A 68 -2.86 -3.97 12.94
N GLU A 69 -2.44 -5.21 12.77
CA GLU A 69 -1.26 -5.77 13.44
C GLU A 69 -0.25 -6.20 12.39
N PRO A 70 1.04 -6.17 12.72
CA PRO A 70 2.05 -6.75 11.85
C PRO A 70 1.87 -8.27 11.85
N GLU A 71 1.75 -8.82 10.65
CA GLU A 71 1.61 -10.25 10.42
C GLU A 71 2.89 -10.81 9.79
N GLU A 72 2.83 -12.03 9.32
CA GLU A 72 3.95 -12.78 8.74
C GLU A 72 4.46 -12.18 7.41
N ASP A 73 4.85 -13.01 6.47
CA ASP A 73 5.42 -12.62 5.18
C ASP A 73 4.40 -11.95 4.25
N ASN A 74 4.87 -11.40 3.15
CA ASN A 74 4.04 -10.67 2.20
C ASN A 74 4.33 -11.04 0.75
N ARG A 75 3.25 -11.20 -0.02
CA ARG A 75 3.27 -11.46 -1.46
C ARG A 75 2.67 -10.26 -2.19
N ASP A 76 3.48 -9.23 -2.36
CA ASP A 76 3.05 -7.91 -2.84
C ASP A 76 2.40 -7.95 -4.22
N GLY A 77 2.96 -8.71 -5.16
CA GLY A 77 2.40 -8.82 -6.51
C GLY A 77 0.97 -9.36 -6.51
N TYR A 78 0.70 -10.37 -5.70
CA TYR A 78 -0.65 -10.91 -5.53
C TYR A 78 -1.60 -9.88 -4.91
N ALA A 79 -1.16 -9.19 -3.86
CA ALA A 79 -1.96 -8.15 -3.20
C ALA A 79 -2.30 -7.00 -4.16
N ILE A 80 -1.32 -6.52 -4.92
CA ILE A 80 -1.53 -5.45 -5.91
C ILE A 80 -2.54 -5.88 -6.98
N ARG A 81 -2.45 -7.11 -7.51
CA ARG A 81 -3.42 -7.62 -8.49
C ARG A 81 -4.83 -7.76 -7.89
N HIS A 82 -4.92 -8.24 -6.64
CA HIS A 82 -6.21 -8.35 -5.94
C HIS A 82 -6.87 -6.98 -5.77
N MET A 83 -6.12 -6.00 -5.27
CA MET A 83 -6.63 -4.63 -5.08
C MET A 83 -6.91 -3.93 -6.42
N THR A 84 -6.13 -4.22 -7.46
CA THR A 84 -6.41 -3.75 -8.83
C THR A 84 -7.79 -4.17 -9.30
N LYS A 85 -8.18 -5.44 -9.09
CA LYS A 85 -9.53 -5.92 -9.45
C LYS A 85 -10.62 -5.17 -8.69
N GLN A 86 -10.42 -4.90 -7.40
CA GLN A 86 -11.39 -4.15 -6.61
C GLN A 86 -11.54 -2.70 -7.11
N LEU A 87 -10.43 -2.02 -7.40
CA LEU A 87 -10.45 -0.66 -7.95
C LEU A 87 -11.09 -0.58 -9.34
N LEU A 88 -10.90 -1.59 -10.19
CA LEU A 88 -11.51 -1.63 -11.52
C LEU A 88 -13.03 -1.78 -11.48
N ASN A 89 -13.58 -2.36 -10.41
CA ASN A 89 -15.02 -2.44 -10.19
C ASN A 89 -15.65 -1.11 -9.73
N ARG A 90 -14.84 -0.09 -9.48
CA ARG A 90 -15.30 1.25 -9.09
C ARG A 90 -15.61 2.09 -10.33
N SER A 91 -16.62 2.94 -10.21
CA SER A 91 -17.07 3.84 -11.28
C SER A 91 -16.24 5.12 -11.41
N GLU A 92 -15.45 5.46 -10.40
CA GLU A 92 -14.63 6.67 -10.40
C GLU A 92 -13.58 6.62 -11.52
N ASN A 93 -13.40 7.73 -12.24
CA ASN A 93 -12.47 7.83 -13.36
C ASN A 93 -11.01 7.77 -12.93
N GLN A 94 -10.69 8.37 -11.79
CA GLN A 94 -9.34 8.37 -11.25
C GLN A 94 -9.20 7.35 -10.13
N LYS A 95 -8.18 6.52 -10.24
CA LYS A 95 -7.91 5.43 -9.31
C LYS A 95 -6.46 5.45 -8.87
N PHE A 96 -6.24 5.35 -7.56
CA PHE A 96 -4.92 5.35 -6.93
C PHE A 96 -4.79 4.16 -5.99
N MET A 97 -3.57 3.65 -5.89
CA MET A 97 -3.20 2.63 -4.93
C MET A 97 -1.92 3.09 -4.22
N LEU A 98 -1.97 3.24 -2.91
CA LEU A 98 -0.79 3.46 -2.07
C LEU A 98 -0.40 2.13 -1.44
N VAL A 99 0.85 1.73 -1.63
CA VAL A 99 1.41 0.50 -1.05
C VAL A 99 2.42 0.88 0.01
N PHE A 100 2.14 0.56 1.26
CA PHE A 100 3.07 0.76 2.37
C PHE A 100 3.87 -0.52 2.56
N SER A 101 5.20 -0.44 2.47
CA SER A 101 6.11 -1.56 2.67
C SER A 101 7.35 -1.12 3.45
N ASP A 102 8.01 -2.05 4.14
CA ASP A 102 9.25 -1.82 4.89
C ASP A 102 10.39 -2.77 4.49
N GLY A 103 10.19 -3.55 3.46
CA GLY A 103 11.14 -4.52 2.95
C GLY A 103 10.85 -4.94 1.52
N GLU A 104 11.58 -5.95 1.08
CA GLU A 104 11.33 -6.64 -0.16
C GLU A 104 10.18 -7.64 -0.01
N PRO A 105 9.50 -8.03 -1.10
CA PRO A 105 8.53 -9.10 -1.06
C PRO A 105 9.17 -10.38 -0.51
N ALA A 106 8.72 -10.85 0.66
CA ALA A 106 9.42 -11.84 1.47
C ALA A 106 8.63 -13.14 1.67
N ALA A 107 7.70 -13.48 0.80
CA ALA A 107 6.91 -14.70 0.92
C ALA A 107 7.71 -15.97 0.59
N THR A 108 7.28 -17.11 1.12
CA THR A 108 7.93 -18.42 0.92
C THR A 108 8.09 -18.75 -0.57
N GLY A 109 9.35 -19.00 -1.01
CA GLY A 109 9.69 -19.28 -2.39
C GLY A 109 9.46 -18.12 -3.38
N TYR A 110 9.33 -16.91 -2.87
CA TYR A 110 9.01 -15.72 -3.67
C TYR A 110 10.26 -14.89 -4.01
N GLU A 111 11.17 -14.68 -3.09
CA GLU A 111 12.50 -14.06 -3.23
C GLU A 111 12.70 -13.20 -4.50
N GLN A 112 13.69 -13.54 -5.36
CA GLN A 112 13.95 -12.79 -6.59
C GLN A 112 12.76 -12.79 -7.57
N ASN A 113 11.97 -13.86 -7.60
CA ASN A 113 10.73 -13.91 -8.37
C ASN A 113 9.70 -12.92 -7.85
N GLY A 114 9.72 -12.61 -6.55
CA GLY A 114 8.84 -11.64 -5.93
C GLY A 114 9.04 -10.23 -6.44
N ILE A 115 10.28 -9.82 -6.69
CA ILE A 115 10.61 -8.52 -7.27
C ILE A 115 10.01 -8.41 -8.67
N ILE A 116 10.20 -9.43 -9.50
CA ILE A 116 9.70 -9.47 -10.88
C ILE A 116 8.17 -9.48 -10.87
N ASP A 117 7.55 -10.36 -10.09
CA ASP A 117 6.10 -10.49 -10.02
C ASP A 117 5.42 -9.21 -9.51
N THR A 118 6.00 -8.57 -8.50
CA THR A 118 5.49 -7.29 -7.97
C THR A 118 5.62 -6.18 -9.02
N HIS A 119 6.76 -6.12 -9.73
CA HIS A 119 6.94 -5.18 -10.84
C HIS A 119 5.89 -5.37 -11.93
N GLU A 120 5.66 -6.62 -12.37
CA GLU A 120 4.64 -6.93 -13.37
C GLU A 120 3.23 -6.53 -12.89
N ALA A 121 2.89 -6.82 -11.63
CA ALA A 121 1.61 -6.43 -11.05
C ALA A 121 1.42 -4.90 -11.04
N VAL A 122 2.47 -4.15 -10.72
CA VAL A 122 2.46 -2.68 -10.79
C VAL A 122 2.23 -2.19 -12.22
N LEU A 123 2.94 -2.78 -13.21
CA LEU A 123 2.76 -2.44 -14.62
C LEU A 123 1.35 -2.77 -15.12
N GLU A 124 0.80 -3.93 -14.75
CA GLU A 124 -0.57 -4.32 -15.08
C GLU A 124 -1.60 -3.32 -14.54
N ALA A 125 -1.46 -2.90 -13.29
CA ALA A 125 -2.34 -1.90 -12.68
C ALA A 125 -2.26 -0.55 -13.41
N ARG A 126 -1.05 -0.08 -13.71
CA ARG A 126 -0.81 1.19 -14.42
C ARG A 126 -1.36 1.17 -15.86
N LYS A 127 -1.20 0.06 -16.59
CA LYS A 127 -1.79 -0.11 -17.93
C LYS A 127 -3.31 -0.01 -17.94
N ARG A 128 -3.94 -0.31 -16.79
CA ARG A 128 -5.39 -0.21 -16.58
C ARG A 128 -5.84 1.14 -16.00
N GLY A 129 -4.93 2.12 -15.94
CA GLY A 129 -5.23 3.48 -15.49
C GLY A 129 -5.22 3.67 -13.97
N ILE A 130 -4.65 2.73 -13.20
CA ILE A 130 -4.47 2.86 -11.76
C ILE A 130 -3.08 3.43 -11.49
N GLU A 131 -2.99 4.55 -10.80
CA GLU A 131 -1.71 5.10 -10.35
C GLU A 131 -1.26 4.38 -9.08
N VAL A 132 -0.14 3.64 -9.14
CA VAL A 132 0.43 2.92 -8.01
C VAL A 132 1.62 3.68 -7.47
N ILE A 133 1.60 4.02 -6.19
CA ILE A 133 2.66 4.74 -5.47
C ILE A 133 3.09 3.88 -4.29
N ASN A 134 4.37 3.61 -4.17
CA ASN A 134 4.93 2.93 -3.00
C ASN A 134 5.41 3.95 -1.96
N ILE A 135 5.11 3.68 -0.71
CA ILE A 135 5.63 4.39 0.47
C ILE A 135 6.53 3.39 1.21
N PHE A 136 7.83 3.49 0.98
CA PHE A 136 8.80 2.60 1.60
C PHE A 136 9.23 3.13 2.97
N LEU A 137 8.90 2.38 4.01
CA LEU A 137 9.15 2.72 5.41
C LEU A 137 10.54 2.20 5.81
N ALA A 138 11.57 3.03 5.63
CA ALA A 138 12.94 2.65 5.95
C ALA A 138 13.25 2.72 7.46
N ASN A 139 14.35 2.10 7.87
CA ASN A 139 14.94 2.21 9.21
C ASN A 139 16.21 3.06 9.12
N GLY A 140 16.04 4.37 8.92
CA GLY A 140 17.15 5.26 8.60
C GLY A 140 17.43 5.34 7.10
N GLU A 141 18.66 5.60 6.72
CA GLU A 141 19.07 5.64 5.32
C GLU A 141 19.08 4.23 4.71
N ILE A 142 18.60 4.11 3.48
CA ILE A 142 18.64 2.86 2.72
C ILE A 142 19.96 2.73 1.97
N ASP A 143 20.44 1.51 1.82
CA ASP A 143 21.63 1.23 1.01
C ASP A 143 21.31 1.26 -0.51
N GLU A 144 22.36 1.25 -1.33
CA GLU A 144 22.18 1.28 -2.80
C GLU A 144 21.44 0.05 -3.35
N GLY A 145 21.56 -1.12 -2.69
CA GLY A 145 20.88 -2.35 -3.08
C GLY A 145 19.39 -2.23 -2.89
N GLN A 146 18.97 -1.80 -1.70
CA GLN A 146 17.57 -1.54 -1.38
C GLN A 146 16.97 -0.47 -2.31
N GLN A 147 17.70 0.60 -2.58
CA GLN A 147 17.25 1.64 -3.50
C GLN A 147 17.03 1.10 -4.91
N LYS A 148 17.94 0.26 -5.42
CA LYS A 148 17.78 -0.39 -6.73
C LYS A 148 16.60 -1.33 -6.77
N THR A 149 16.38 -2.12 -5.72
CA THR A 149 15.23 -3.03 -5.62
C THR A 149 13.92 -2.25 -5.69
N ILE A 150 13.78 -1.20 -4.89
CA ILE A 150 12.58 -0.35 -4.90
C ILE A 150 12.35 0.26 -6.28
N GLN A 151 13.41 0.77 -6.93
CA GLN A 151 13.33 1.33 -8.28
C GLN A 151 12.97 0.27 -9.33
N ASN A 152 13.47 -0.96 -9.19
CA ASN A 152 13.14 -2.06 -10.10
C ASN A 152 11.67 -2.45 -10.01
N ILE A 153 11.08 -2.39 -8.81
CA ILE A 153 9.67 -2.74 -8.59
C ILE A 153 8.73 -1.59 -9.03
N TYR A 154 8.93 -0.41 -8.49
CA TYR A 154 7.96 0.69 -8.57
C TYR A 154 8.38 1.83 -9.51
N GLY A 155 9.64 1.84 -9.98
CA GLY A 155 10.21 2.91 -10.78
C GLY A 155 10.28 4.23 -9.98
N LYS A 156 10.03 5.35 -10.66
CA LYS A 156 10.03 6.70 -10.05
C LYS A 156 8.86 7.00 -9.11
N PHE A 157 7.94 6.05 -8.94
CA PHE A 157 6.74 6.21 -8.11
C PHE A 157 6.90 5.54 -6.73
N SER A 158 8.12 5.54 -6.21
CA SER A 158 8.39 5.15 -4.83
C SER A 158 8.91 6.33 -4.05
N ILE A 159 8.44 6.46 -2.82
CA ILE A 159 8.86 7.48 -1.86
C ILE A 159 9.45 6.76 -0.67
N VAL A 160 10.71 7.03 -0.37
CA VAL A 160 11.39 6.48 0.80
C VAL A 160 11.15 7.40 2.00
N VAL A 161 10.73 6.82 3.10
CA VAL A 161 10.53 7.49 4.39
C VAL A 161 11.57 6.97 5.38
N PRO A 162 12.72 7.63 5.53
CA PRO A 162 13.79 7.17 6.41
C PRO A 162 13.47 7.38 7.89
N ASP A 163 12.56 8.30 8.18
CA ASP A 163 12.08 8.63 9.50
C ASP A 163 10.55 8.57 9.51
N ILE A 164 10.01 7.54 10.14
CA ILE A 164 8.58 7.25 10.16
C ILE A 164 7.74 8.37 10.79
N GLU A 165 8.31 9.16 11.68
CA GLU A 165 7.62 10.31 12.30
C GLU A 165 7.28 11.38 11.24
N LYS A 166 8.01 11.41 10.11
CA LYS A 166 7.74 12.30 8.98
C LYS A 166 6.73 11.77 7.98
N LEU A 167 6.17 10.59 8.20
CA LEU A 167 5.17 10.00 7.31
C LEU A 167 4.01 10.96 6.99
N PRO A 168 3.42 11.72 7.93
CA PRO A 168 2.36 12.68 7.60
C PRO A 168 2.81 13.76 6.61
N GLU A 169 4.05 14.23 6.71
CA GLU A 169 4.62 15.24 5.79
C GLU A 169 4.81 14.68 4.38
N VAL A 170 5.14 13.40 4.27
CA VAL A 170 5.28 12.68 2.98
C VAL A 170 3.92 12.45 2.33
N LEU A 171 2.89 12.14 3.12
CA LEU A 171 1.54 11.87 2.61
C LEU A 171 0.82 13.14 2.13
N PHE A 172 1.13 14.30 2.69
CA PHE A 172 0.47 15.56 2.33
C PHE A 172 0.63 15.97 0.86
N PRO A 173 1.82 15.95 0.23
CA PRO A 173 1.99 16.21 -1.21
C PRO A 173 1.23 15.23 -2.09
N ILE A 174 1.13 13.96 -1.66
CA ILE A 174 0.36 12.93 -2.37
C ILE A 174 -1.12 13.32 -2.36
N LEU A 175 -1.67 13.63 -1.19
CA LEU A 175 -3.06 14.09 -1.06
C LEU A 175 -3.34 15.30 -1.96
N LYS A 176 -2.45 16.30 -1.94
CA LYS A 176 -2.56 17.49 -2.79
C LYS A 176 -2.59 17.13 -4.28
N LYS A 177 -1.72 16.20 -4.72
CA LYS A 177 -1.69 15.71 -6.11
C LYS A 177 -3.00 15.01 -6.48
N LEU A 178 -3.54 14.16 -5.60
CA LEU A 178 -4.81 13.46 -5.81
C LEU A 178 -5.96 14.47 -6.00
N LEU A 179 -6.01 15.50 -5.16
CA LEU A 179 -7.05 16.53 -5.23
C LEU A 179 -6.95 17.39 -6.48
N GLN A 180 -5.74 17.76 -6.90
CA GLN A 180 -5.55 18.57 -8.11
C GLN A 180 -6.01 17.84 -9.38
N LYS A 181 -5.82 16.53 -9.46
CA LYS A 181 -6.30 15.73 -10.59
C LYS A 181 -7.82 15.63 -10.63
N SER A 182 -8.51 15.58 -9.47
CA SER A 182 -9.96 15.50 -9.42
C SER A 182 -10.67 16.79 -9.81
N ILE A 183 -9.98 17.95 -9.77
CA ILE A 183 -10.56 19.25 -10.18
C ILE A 183 -10.49 19.45 -11.71
N HIS A 184 -9.60 18.73 -12.39
CA HIS A 184 -9.37 18.88 -13.84
C HIS A 184 -9.95 17.72 -14.67
N SER A 185 -10.75 16.87 -14.06
CA SER A 185 -11.49 15.75 -14.69
C SER A 185 -12.97 16.05 -14.70
#